data_1d3e6d2a96c203f3220df9a8a09492b0
#
_entry.id   1d3e6d2a96c203f3220df9a8a09492b0
#
_cell.length_a   1.000
_cell.length_b   1.000
_cell.length_c   1.000
_cell.angle_alpha   90.00
_cell.angle_beta   90.00
_cell.angle_gamma   90.00
#
_symmetry.space_group_name_H-M   'P 1'
#
loop_
_entity.id
_entity.type
_entity.pdbx_description
1 polymer ?
#
loop_
_entity_poly.entity_id
_entity_poly.type
_entity_poly.pdbx_seq_one_letter_code
_entity_poly.pdbx_strand_id
1 'polypeptide(L)'
;MMIVTMQPIDCMVGTNRRAMSPITIPAKSPEIIPVITMGIANHITRPCDDDRVKRVWPAPIIELSDPDLAAAYPWPLHRGLPWVRANMVMSLDGSIAGADGVSKSISSPADHALFGQLRRAAEVILVGARTARTENYRPAPIPIAIVSNTLNLPADLALFAQASGQTPKSMALSSQVAIDSAPSDLAGRIELIPCGAKKVDPRTAIDALAARGLMRIHCEGGPTLLTALLEANCLDELLLTVSPIFVGSAERLLSPSQFPGLKLQPQQVLTSEGSIFLRYLVT
;
A
#
# COMPACT_ATOMS: atom_id res chain seq x y z
N MET A 1 21.49 7.35 32.60
CA MET A 1 20.10 7.38 33.12
C MET A 1 19.61 8.80 32.92
N MET A 2 18.82 9.00 31.88
CA MET A 2 18.40 10.33 31.39
C MET A 2 17.09 10.69 32.08
N ILE A 3 17.11 11.73 32.89
CA ILE A 3 15.91 12.25 33.57
C ILE A 3 15.38 13.38 32.71
N VAL A 4 14.24 13.17 32.09
CA VAL A 4 13.50 14.20 31.37
C VAL A 4 12.59 14.89 32.38
N THR A 5 12.88 16.14 32.69
CA THR A 5 11.98 17.01 33.46
C THR A 5 11.01 17.68 32.50
N MET A 6 9.77 17.24 32.50
CA MET A 6 8.67 17.99 31.84
C MET A 6 8.21 19.10 32.79
N GLN A 7 8.17 20.33 32.31
CA GLN A 7 7.44 21.41 32.98
C GLN A 7 5.94 21.30 32.66
N PRO A 8 5.06 21.60 33.63
CA PRO A 8 3.63 21.47 33.44
C PRO A 8 3.07 22.62 32.60
N ILE A 9 2.18 22.22 31.66
CA ILE A 9 1.32 23.13 30.92
C ILE A 9 0.24 23.60 31.87
N ASP A 10 0.17 24.92 32.13
CA ASP A 10 -0.90 25.55 32.89
C ASP A 10 -2.24 25.40 32.16
N CYS A 11 -3.10 24.53 32.67
CA CYS A 11 -4.51 24.51 32.33
C CYS A 11 -5.29 25.07 33.52
N MET A 12 -5.77 26.31 33.41
CA MET A 12 -6.66 26.92 34.37
C MET A 12 -8.02 26.24 34.39
N VAL A 13 -8.42 25.60 35.47
CA VAL A 13 -9.81 25.64 36.02
C VAL A 13 -9.78 25.27 37.52
N GLY A 14 -10.23 26.22 38.34
CA GLY A 14 -11.09 26.02 39.54
C GLY A 14 -10.54 25.31 40.76
N THR A 15 -10.09 26.14 41.71
CA THR A 15 -10.32 26.07 43.20
C THR A 15 -10.35 24.70 43.90
N ASN A 16 -9.24 24.34 44.57
CA ASN A 16 -9.24 24.09 46.01
C ASN A 16 -7.79 23.96 46.51
N ARG A 17 -7.34 24.94 47.33
CA ARG A 17 -6.02 24.93 47.97
C ARG A 17 -6.04 24.02 49.18
N ARG A 18 -5.22 22.97 49.18
CA ARG A 18 -4.60 22.47 50.41
C ARG A 18 -3.11 22.64 50.28
N ALA A 19 -2.55 23.40 51.22
CA ALA A 19 -1.14 23.67 51.33
C ALA A 19 -0.37 22.37 51.67
N MET A 20 0.60 22.02 50.85
CA MET A 20 1.64 21.05 51.18
C MET A 20 2.93 21.79 51.47
N SER A 21 3.54 21.50 52.63
CA SER A 21 4.79 22.05 53.10
C SER A 21 5.97 21.64 52.18
N PRO A 22 7.01 22.50 52.07
CA PRO A 22 8.15 22.21 51.19
C PRO A 22 9.06 21.12 51.79
N ILE A 23 9.41 20.14 51.00
CA ILE A 23 10.44 19.13 51.33
C ILE A 23 11.80 19.77 51.08
N THR A 24 12.57 19.91 52.15
CA THR A 24 13.95 20.41 52.12
C THR A 24 14.89 19.25 51.75
N ILE A 25 15.57 19.32 50.63
CA ILE A 25 16.61 18.37 50.19
C ILE A 25 17.97 18.99 50.57
N PRO A 26 18.87 18.28 51.29
CA PRO A 26 20.17 18.83 51.62
C PRO A 26 21.09 18.94 50.43
N ALA A 27 21.71 20.09 50.28
CA ALA A 27 22.68 20.42 49.23
C ALA A 27 23.96 19.60 49.37
N LYS A 28 24.32 18.78 48.38
CA LYS A 28 25.69 18.35 48.10
C LYS A 28 26.21 19.17 46.93
N SER A 29 27.41 19.72 47.12
CA SER A 29 28.11 20.60 46.19
C SER A 29 28.13 20.06 44.76
N PRO A 30 27.93 20.92 43.76
CA PRO A 30 27.87 20.50 42.36
C PRO A 30 29.27 20.47 41.74
N GLU A 31 29.65 19.34 41.23
CA GLU A 31 30.59 19.34 40.08
C GLU A 31 29.89 19.99 38.88
N ILE A 32 30.53 21.03 38.35
CA ILE A 32 30.03 21.82 37.23
C ILE A 32 30.11 20.93 35.98
N ILE A 33 29.00 20.28 35.66
CA ILE A 33 28.80 19.72 34.32
C ILE A 33 28.40 20.89 33.40
N PRO A 34 29.09 21.15 32.29
CA PRO A 34 28.68 22.22 31.40
C PRO A 34 27.27 21.91 30.88
N VAL A 35 26.32 22.77 31.24
CA VAL A 35 25.00 22.78 30.64
C VAL A 35 25.21 23.17 29.19
N ILE A 36 25.17 22.17 28.32
CA ILE A 36 24.97 22.43 26.88
C ILE A 36 23.57 23.01 26.80
N THR A 37 23.50 24.34 26.79
CA THR A 37 22.28 25.03 26.37
C THR A 37 22.10 24.72 24.91
N MET A 38 21.47 23.57 24.60
CA MET A 38 20.85 23.38 23.30
C MET A 38 19.77 24.45 23.21
N GLY A 39 20.13 25.56 22.57
CA GLY A 39 19.12 26.47 22.07
C GLY A 39 18.14 25.63 21.27
N ILE A 40 16.94 25.46 21.82
CA ILE A 40 15.80 25.10 21.01
C ILE A 40 15.56 26.34 20.12
N ALA A 41 16.46 26.55 19.16
CA ALA A 41 16.11 27.30 18.00
C ALA A 41 14.84 26.61 17.48
N ASN A 42 13.77 27.35 17.32
CA ASN A 42 12.60 26.96 16.56
C ASN A 42 13.02 26.64 15.12
N HIS A 43 13.78 25.58 14.93
CA HIS A 43 13.86 24.82 13.72
C HIS A 43 12.65 23.87 13.76
N ILE A 44 11.44 24.45 13.65
CA ILE A 44 10.49 23.88 12.71
C ILE A 44 11.20 24.10 11.37
N THR A 45 12.22 23.30 11.10
CA THR A 45 12.70 23.11 9.76
C THR A 45 11.47 22.72 8.99
N ARG A 46 11.15 23.54 7.98
CA ARG A 46 10.15 23.19 6.97
C ARG A 46 10.30 21.72 6.65
N PRO A 47 9.20 20.98 6.42
CA PRO A 47 9.30 19.63 5.93
C PRO A 47 10.36 19.67 4.83
N CYS A 48 11.28 18.71 4.86
CA CYS A 48 12.34 18.61 3.87
C CYS A 48 11.65 18.64 2.51
N ASP A 49 11.79 19.74 1.77
CA ASP A 49 11.40 19.88 0.36
C ASP A 49 12.32 19.00 -0.51
N ASP A 50 12.63 17.82 -0.02
CA ASP A 50 13.47 16.84 -0.69
C ASP A 50 12.56 15.77 -1.30
N ASP A 51 12.02 16.10 -2.46
CA ASP A 51 11.17 15.24 -3.30
C ASP A 51 11.94 14.04 -3.85
N ARG A 52 13.25 14.00 -3.66
CA ARG A 52 14.09 12.91 -4.16
C ARG A 52 13.84 11.62 -3.37
N VAL A 53 13.73 10.53 -4.11
CA VAL A 53 13.59 9.20 -3.49
C VAL A 53 14.96 8.77 -2.95
N LYS A 54 15.00 8.40 -1.67
CA LYS A 54 16.22 7.89 -1.01
C LYS A 54 16.00 6.48 -0.52
N ARG A 55 16.93 5.58 -0.84
CA ARG A 55 17.00 4.29 -0.16
C ARG A 55 17.74 4.47 1.16
N VAL A 56 17.02 4.24 2.26
CA VAL A 56 17.57 4.35 3.62
C VAL A 56 17.95 3.00 4.22
N TRP A 57 17.45 1.92 3.66
CA TRP A 57 17.84 0.56 4.03
C TRP A 57 17.69 -0.39 2.83
N PRO A 58 18.63 -1.38 2.59
CA PRO A 58 19.89 -1.54 3.32
C PRO A 58 20.87 -0.39 3.08
N ALA A 59 21.81 -0.25 4.01
CA ALA A 59 22.90 0.72 3.87
C ALA A 59 23.75 0.46 2.60
N PRO A 60 24.41 1.50 2.02
CA PRO A 60 24.38 2.89 2.41
C PRO A 60 23.10 3.63 2.01
N ILE A 61 22.86 4.80 2.59
CA ILE A 61 21.80 5.71 2.13
C ILE A 61 22.23 6.24 0.77
N ILE A 62 21.35 6.11 -0.24
CA ILE A 62 21.58 6.58 -1.60
C ILE A 62 20.33 7.28 -2.14
N GLU A 63 20.54 8.31 -2.94
CA GLU A 63 19.47 8.89 -3.77
C GLU A 63 19.27 8.02 -5.00
N LEU A 64 18.00 7.83 -5.39
CA LEU A 64 17.63 7.05 -6.55
C LEU A 64 17.11 8.00 -7.65
N SER A 65 17.70 7.93 -8.82
CA SER A 65 17.12 8.48 -10.04
C SER A 65 15.93 7.61 -10.50
N ASP A 66 15.11 8.07 -11.44
CA ASP A 66 14.01 7.29 -11.98
C ASP A 66 14.44 5.91 -12.52
N PRO A 67 15.54 5.76 -13.30
CA PRO A 67 16.03 4.44 -13.70
C PRO A 67 16.45 3.57 -12.52
N ASP A 68 17.09 4.17 -11.48
CA ASP A 68 17.51 3.44 -10.28
C ASP A 68 16.31 2.99 -9.46
N LEU A 69 15.25 3.81 -9.41
CA LEU A 69 14.00 3.45 -8.74
C LEU A 69 13.34 2.24 -9.42
N ALA A 70 13.31 2.18 -10.75
CA ALA A 70 12.83 1.00 -11.47
C ALA A 70 13.69 -0.24 -11.18
N ALA A 71 15.02 -0.08 -11.15
CA ALA A 71 15.97 -1.15 -10.85
C ALA A 71 15.90 -1.62 -9.39
N ALA A 72 15.41 -0.78 -8.48
CA ALA A 72 15.25 -1.11 -7.06
C ALA A 72 14.14 -2.17 -6.80
N TYR A 73 13.29 -2.44 -7.79
CA TYR A 73 12.19 -3.40 -7.71
C TYR A 73 12.29 -4.49 -8.78
N PRO A 74 13.41 -5.24 -8.85
CA PRO A 74 13.58 -6.28 -9.85
C PRO A 74 12.52 -7.36 -9.69
N TRP A 75 12.07 -7.90 -10.81
CA TRP A 75 11.34 -9.15 -10.79
C TRP A 75 12.35 -10.31 -10.64
N PRO A 76 12.04 -11.31 -9.81
CA PRO A 76 12.93 -12.46 -9.70
C PRO A 76 13.02 -13.19 -11.04
N LEU A 77 14.14 -13.84 -11.26
CA LEU A 77 14.33 -14.71 -12.43
C LEU A 77 13.27 -15.82 -12.38
N HIS A 78 12.46 -15.91 -13.42
CA HIS A 78 11.40 -16.90 -13.50
C HIS A 78 11.96 -18.32 -13.45
N ARG A 79 11.53 -19.08 -12.44
CA ARG A 79 11.76 -20.53 -12.35
C ARG A 79 10.56 -21.32 -12.88
N GLY A 80 9.81 -20.74 -13.84
CA GLY A 80 8.58 -21.34 -14.38
C GLY A 80 7.33 -21.16 -13.52
N LEU A 81 7.40 -20.36 -12.44
CA LEU A 81 6.27 -20.05 -11.58
C LEU A 81 5.92 -18.55 -11.68
N PRO A 82 4.63 -18.20 -11.59
CA PRO A 82 4.21 -16.81 -11.52
C PRO A 82 4.72 -16.16 -10.23
N TRP A 83 4.94 -14.84 -10.28
CA TRP A 83 5.28 -14.02 -9.14
C TRP A 83 4.19 -12.97 -8.94
N VAL A 84 3.59 -12.95 -7.76
CA VAL A 84 2.54 -12.01 -7.39
C VAL A 84 3.11 -10.96 -6.45
N ARG A 85 3.15 -9.73 -6.93
CA ARG A 85 3.59 -8.55 -6.18
C ARG A 85 2.39 -7.65 -5.92
N ALA A 86 2.04 -7.41 -4.66
CA ALA A 86 1.04 -6.42 -4.30
C ALA A 86 1.67 -5.06 -4.04
N ASN A 87 1.04 -3.98 -4.51
CA ASN A 87 1.40 -2.61 -4.21
C ASN A 87 0.21 -1.90 -3.58
N MET A 88 0.41 -1.39 -2.37
CA MET A 88 -0.63 -0.77 -1.55
C MET A 88 -0.11 0.53 -0.94
N VAL A 89 -1.02 1.47 -0.68
CA VAL A 89 -0.76 2.67 0.10
C VAL A 89 -1.68 2.71 1.31
N MET A 90 -1.18 3.21 2.44
CA MET A 90 -1.98 3.51 3.62
C MET A 90 -1.49 4.77 4.32
N SER A 91 -2.37 5.41 5.08
CA SER A 91 -2.02 6.48 6.02
C SER A 91 -1.34 5.92 7.28
N LEU A 92 -0.77 6.79 8.12
CA LEU A 92 -0.16 6.39 9.39
C LEU A 92 -1.12 5.67 10.35
N ASP A 93 -2.41 5.97 10.27
CA ASP A 93 -3.45 5.30 11.06
C ASP A 93 -4.02 4.05 10.36
N GLY A 94 -3.43 3.63 9.23
CA GLY A 94 -3.76 2.41 8.51
C GLY A 94 -4.98 2.51 7.59
N SER A 95 -5.47 3.72 7.28
CA SER A 95 -6.53 3.93 6.29
C SER A 95 -5.96 3.78 4.87
N ILE A 96 -6.68 3.10 3.98
CA ILE A 96 -6.23 2.83 2.59
C ILE A 96 -6.85 3.76 1.56
N ALA A 97 -7.70 4.66 2.00
CA ALA A 97 -8.34 5.67 1.16
C ALA A 97 -8.53 6.95 1.98
N GLY A 98 -8.57 8.09 1.31
CA GLY A 98 -8.89 9.36 1.94
C GLY A 98 -10.37 9.52 2.27
N ALA A 99 -10.75 10.71 2.71
CA ALA A 99 -12.15 11.03 3.03
C ALA A 99 -13.08 10.96 1.79
N ASP A 100 -12.52 11.05 0.60
CA ASP A 100 -13.21 10.89 -0.69
C ASP A 100 -13.39 9.43 -1.12
N GLY A 101 -12.85 8.49 -0.35
CA GLY A 101 -12.96 7.06 -0.60
C GLY A 101 -11.98 6.51 -1.65
N VAL A 102 -11.02 7.31 -2.12
CA VAL A 102 -10.02 6.87 -3.10
C VAL A 102 -8.60 6.91 -2.53
N SER A 103 -7.74 6.02 -3.00
CA SER A 103 -6.34 5.91 -2.55
C SER A 103 -5.49 7.08 -3.04
N LYS A 104 -5.87 7.70 -4.14
CA LYS A 104 -5.14 8.82 -4.74
C LYS A 104 -4.96 10.00 -3.77
N SER A 105 -5.92 10.26 -2.91
CA SER A 105 -5.88 11.39 -1.96
C SER A 105 -4.90 11.18 -0.79
N ILE A 106 -4.41 9.95 -0.60
CA ILE A 106 -3.38 9.63 0.39
C ILE A 106 -2.02 9.32 -0.23
N SER A 107 -1.90 9.35 -1.54
CA SER A 107 -0.71 9.01 -2.30
C SER A 107 0.09 10.27 -2.65
N SER A 108 1.41 10.24 -2.52
CA SER A 108 2.31 11.33 -2.90
C SER A 108 2.68 11.28 -4.39
N PRO A 109 3.22 12.37 -4.97
CA PRO A 109 3.78 12.35 -6.32
C PRO A 109 4.82 11.25 -6.53
N ALA A 110 5.70 11.01 -5.55
CA ALA A 110 6.69 9.93 -5.60
C ALA A 110 6.04 8.55 -5.61
N ASP A 111 4.96 8.34 -4.83
CA ASP A 111 4.19 7.09 -4.86
C ASP A 111 3.52 6.87 -6.22
N HIS A 112 2.94 7.91 -6.82
CA HIS A 112 2.38 7.82 -8.17
C HIS A 112 3.43 7.48 -9.23
N ALA A 113 4.63 8.06 -9.14
CA ALA A 113 5.73 7.77 -10.06
C ALA A 113 6.16 6.30 -9.94
N LEU A 114 6.35 5.82 -8.72
CA LEU A 114 6.68 4.42 -8.43
C LEU A 114 5.60 3.47 -8.95
N PHE A 115 4.33 3.74 -8.64
CA PHE A 115 3.19 2.97 -9.11
C PHE A 115 3.18 2.82 -10.64
N GLY A 116 3.40 3.92 -11.37
CA GLY A 116 3.50 3.92 -12.82
C GLY A 116 4.67 3.07 -13.35
N GLN A 117 5.82 3.07 -12.66
CA GLN A 117 6.97 2.24 -13.03
C GLN A 117 6.71 0.76 -12.78
N LEU A 118 6.10 0.41 -11.65
CA LEU A 118 5.73 -0.97 -11.30
C LEU A 118 4.75 -1.57 -12.32
N ARG A 119 3.75 -0.80 -12.76
CA ARG A 119 2.81 -1.20 -13.82
C ARG A 119 3.54 -1.51 -15.12
N ARG A 120 4.46 -0.63 -15.56
CA ARG A 120 5.22 -0.85 -16.81
C ARG A 120 6.11 -2.07 -16.79
N ALA A 121 6.57 -2.49 -15.62
CA ALA A 121 7.43 -3.66 -15.43
C ALA A 121 6.65 -4.98 -15.30
N ALA A 122 5.33 -4.93 -15.13
CA ALA A 122 4.44 -6.08 -15.00
C ALA A 122 3.96 -6.60 -16.36
N GLU A 123 3.37 -7.78 -16.37
CA GLU A 123 2.71 -8.39 -17.54
C GLU A 123 1.19 -8.33 -17.43
N VAL A 124 0.67 -8.21 -16.21
CA VAL A 124 -0.76 -8.06 -15.94
C VAL A 124 -0.99 -7.29 -14.65
N ILE A 125 -2.03 -6.47 -14.63
CA ILE A 125 -2.56 -5.84 -13.42
C ILE A 125 -3.67 -6.75 -12.88
N LEU A 126 -3.57 -7.12 -11.60
CA LEU A 126 -4.61 -7.88 -10.88
C LEU A 126 -5.30 -6.94 -9.87
N VAL A 127 -6.63 -6.81 -9.96
CA VAL A 127 -7.37 -5.88 -9.12
C VAL A 127 -8.76 -6.42 -8.74
N GLY A 128 -9.23 -6.10 -7.53
CA GLY A 128 -10.60 -6.44 -7.13
C GLY A 128 -11.64 -5.57 -7.81
N ALA A 129 -12.79 -6.13 -8.14
CA ALA A 129 -13.87 -5.42 -8.84
C ALA A 129 -14.36 -4.15 -8.12
N ARG A 130 -14.38 -4.15 -6.77
CA ARG A 130 -14.73 -2.96 -5.99
C ARG A 130 -13.71 -1.84 -6.25
N THR A 131 -12.43 -2.12 -6.13
CA THR A 131 -11.35 -1.16 -6.37
C THR A 131 -11.38 -0.65 -7.80
N ALA A 132 -11.55 -1.53 -8.79
CA ALA A 132 -11.65 -1.13 -10.18
C ALA A 132 -12.78 -0.13 -10.46
N ARG A 133 -13.92 -0.27 -9.76
CA ARG A 133 -15.03 0.70 -9.82
C ARG A 133 -14.73 1.99 -9.08
N THR A 134 -14.30 1.91 -7.82
CA THR A 134 -14.08 3.07 -6.95
C THR A 134 -12.98 3.98 -7.48
N GLU A 135 -11.88 3.39 -7.95
CA GLU A 135 -10.74 4.10 -8.52
C GLU A 135 -10.92 4.42 -10.02
N ASN A 136 -12.09 4.08 -10.58
CA ASN A 136 -12.45 4.33 -11.99
C ASN A 136 -11.36 3.88 -12.98
N TYR A 137 -11.01 2.60 -12.92
CA TYR A 137 -9.97 2.02 -13.77
C TYR A 137 -10.26 2.23 -15.25
N ARG A 138 -9.22 2.53 -16.00
CA ARG A 138 -9.24 2.74 -17.46
C ARG A 138 -8.36 1.68 -18.13
N PRO A 139 -8.53 1.45 -19.45
CA PRO A 139 -7.64 0.59 -20.22
C PRO A 139 -6.18 0.97 -20.02
N ALA A 140 -5.30 -0.03 -19.97
CA ALA A 140 -3.86 0.13 -19.77
C ALA A 140 -3.08 -0.54 -20.89
N PRO A 141 -1.77 -0.20 -21.09
CA PRO A 141 -0.92 -0.86 -22.09
C PRO A 141 -0.71 -2.36 -21.85
N ILE A 142 -0.95 -2.82 -20.62
CA ILE A 142 -0.93 -4.24 -20.24
C ILE A 142 -2.35 -4.69 -19.84
N PRO A 143 -2.69 -5.99 -19.94
CA PRO A 143 -4.01 -6.48 -19.58
C PRO A 143 -4.35 -6.22 -18.12
N ILE A 144 -5.63 -5.95 -17.84
CA ILE A 144 -6.16 -5.82 -16.49
C ILE A 144 -7.03 -7.04 -16.22
N ALA A 145 -6.72 -7.78 -15.16
CA ALA A 145 -7.47 -8.91 -14.66
C ALA A 145 -8.26 -8.49 -13.41
N ILE A 146 -9.59 -8.46 -13.52
CA ILE A 146 -10.48 -8.10 -12.41
C ILE A 146 -10.93 -9.36 -11.70
N VAL A 147 -10.70 -9.44 -10.39
CA VAL A 147 -11.24 -10.51 -9.54
C VAL A 147 -12.63 -10.12 -9.04
N SER A 148 -13.64 -10.94 -9.36
CA SER A 148 -15.02 -10.68 -8.97
C SER A 148 -15.80 -11.97 -8.72
N ASN A 149 -16.39 -12.11 -7.56
CA ASN A 149 -17.29 -13.24 -7.28
C ASN A 149 -18.69 -13.09 -7.88
N THR A 150 -19.06 -11.88 -8.33
CA THR A 150 -20.45 -11.57 -8.74
C THR A 150 -20.54 -10.95 -10.12
N LEU A 151 -19.41 -10.62 -10.75
CA LEU A 151 -19.34 -9.88 -12.02
C LEU A 151 -20.17 -8.58 -12.05
N ASN A 152 -20.36 -7.95 -10.86
CA ASN A 152 -21.00 -6.65 -10.79
C ASN A 152 -20.06 -5.57 -11.37
N LEU A 153 -20.02 -5.51 -12.70
CA LEU A 153 -19.20 -4.58 -13.50
C LEU A 153 -20.17 -3.74 -14.35
N PRO A 154 -20.44 -2.48 -13.96
CA PRO A 154 -21.36 -1.61 -14.72
C PRO A 154 -20.92 -1.43 -16.15
N ALA A 155 -21.88 -1.33 -17.08
CA ALA A 155 -21.62 -1.20 -18.50
C ALA A 155 -20.87 0.08 -18.89
N ASP A 156 -20.99 1.12 -18.06
CA ASP A 156 -20.32 2.42 -18.20
C ASP A 156 -18.98 2.50 -17.48
N LEU A 157 -18.49 1.37 -16.93
CA LEU A 157 -17.16 1.34 -16.32
C LEU A 157 -16.11 1.85 -17.31
N ALA A 158 -15.31 2.84 -16.91
CA ALA A 158 -14.32 3.47 -17.79
C ALA A 158 -13.32 2.48 -18.40
N LEU A 159 -13.13 1.33 -17.77
CA LEU A 159 -12.33 0.21 -18.29
C LEU A 159 -12.85 -0.33 -19.63
N PHE A 160 -14.16 -0.20 -19.89
CA PHE A 160 -14.78 -0.65 -21.13
C PHE A 160 -14.78 0.42 -22.25
N ALA A 161 -14.25 1.62 -21.96
CA ALA A 161 -14.06 2.61 -23.00
C ALA A 161 -13.19 2.03 -24.11
N GLN A 162 -13.57 2.30 -25.36
CA GLN A 162 -12.75 1.88 -26.49
C GLN A 162 -11.40 2.57 -26.41
N ALA A 163 -10.39 1.83 -26.03
CA ALA A 163 -9.02 2.28 -26.17
C ALA A 163 -8.63 2.18 -27.65
N SER A 164 -7.78 3.09 -28.09
CA SER A 164 -7.18 3.01 -29.44
C SER A 164 -6.61 1.60 -29.67
N GLY A 165 -6.92 0.98 -30.78
CA GLY A 165 -6.78 -0.44 -31.18
C GLY A 165 -5.53 -1.26 -30.81
N GLN A 166 -4.73 -0.84 -29.84
CA GLN A 166 -3.55 -1.54 -29.33
C GLN A 166 -3.67 -1.94 -27.84
N THR A 167 -4.81 -1.67 -27.20
CA THR A 167 -4.98 -2.00 -25.79
C THR A 167 -5.41 -3.45 -25.64
N PRO A 168 -4.72 -4.27 -24.85
CA PRO A 168 -5.09 -5.67 -24.66
C PRO A 168 -6.46 -5.77 -23.97
N LYS A 169 -7.22 -6.80 -24.35
CA LYS A 169 -8.54 -7.07 -23.75
C LYS A 169 -8.37 -7.38 -22.25
N SER A 170 -9.15 -6.71 -21.43
CA SER A 170 -9.21 -6.99 -20.00
C SER A 170 -9.88 -8.34 -19.72
N MET A 171 -9.60 -8.93 -18.57
CA MET A 171 -10.09 -10.23 -18.11
C MET A 171 -10.88 -10.08 -16.81
N ALA A 172 -11.91 -10.90 -16.63
CA ALA A 172 -12.61 -11.06 -15.36
C ALA A 172 -12.42 -12.50 -14.86
N LEU A 173 -11.68 -12.64 -13.78
CA LEU A 173 -11.46 -13.89 -13.04
C LEU A 173 -12.65 -14.06 -12.08
N SER A 174 -13.51 -15.04 -12.34
CA SER A 174 -14.78 -15.16 -11.63
C SER A 174 -15.16 -16.60 -11.31
N SER A 175 -16.20 -16.78 -10.48
CA SER A 175 -16.78 -18.09 -10.27
C SER A 175 -17.61 -18.54 -11.48
N GLN A 176 -17.72 -19.85 -11.68
CA GLN A 176 -18.55 -20.41 -12.77
C GLN A 176 -20.00 -19.95 -12.63
N VAL A 177 -20.56 -19.99 -11.42
CA VAL A 177 -21.94 -19.54 -11.15
C VAL A 177 -22.16 -18.08 -11.56
N ALA A 178 -21.20 -17.20 -11.29
CA ALA A 178 -21.32 -15.80 -11.68
C ALA A 178 -21.21 -15.62 -13.19
N ILE A 179 -20.37 -16.42 -13.85
CA ILE A 179 -20.23 -16.40 -15.33
C ILE A 179 -21.52 -16.88 -16.00
N ASP A 180 -22.12 -17.96 -15.52
CA ASP A 180 -23.35 -18.52 -16.06
C ASP A 180 -24.55 -17.56 -15.92
N SER A 181 -24.47 -16.66 -14.94
CA SER A 181 -25.50 -15.65 -14.66
C SER A 181 -25.15 -14.26 -15.21
N ALA A 182 -24.01 -14.14 -15.90
CA ALA A 182 -23.51 -12.84 -16.37
C ALA A 182 -24.41 -12.29 -17.51
N PRO A 183 -24.58 -10.95 -17.58
CA PRO A 183 -25.23 -10.30 -18.72
C PRO A 183 -24.52 -10.68 -20.03
N SER A 184 -25.30 -10.98 -21.08
CA SER A 184 -24.78 -11.44 -22.37
C SER A 184 -23.82 -10.45 -23.05
N ASP A 185 -23.99 -9.15 -22.81
CA ASP A 185 -23.16 -8.09 -23.35
C ASP A 185 -21.80 -7.97 -22.64
N LEU A 186 -21.68 -8.49 -21.43
CA LEU A 186 -20.44 -8.44 -20.66
C LEU A 186 -19.31 -9.26 -21.33
N ALA A 187 -19.63 -10.44 -21.85
CA ALA A 187 -18.66 -11.30 -22.57
C ALA A 187 -18.08 -10.64 -23.83
N GLY A 188 -18.82 -9.71 -24.45
CA GLY A 188 -18.32 -8.89 -25.56
C GLY A 188 -17.28 -7.86 -25.14
N ARG A 189 -17.34 -7.39 -23.89
CA ARG A 189 -16.52 -6.29 -23.33
C ARG A 189 -15.26 -6.79 -22.65
N ILE A 190 -15.31 -7.95 -21.99
CA ILE A 190 -14.24 -8.50 -21.17
C ILE A 190 -14.16 -10.01 -21.35
N GLU A 191 -12.95 -10.59 -21.27
CA GLU A 191 -12.80 -12.05 -21.27
C GLU A 191 -13.21 -12.61 -19.90
N LEU A 192 -14.18 -13.53 -19.88
CA LEU A 192 -14.64 -14.20 -18.67
C LEU A 192 -13.85 -15.50 -18.46
N ILE A 193 -13.18 -15.62 -17.31
CA ILE A 193 -12.32 -16.77 -16.98
C ILE A 193 -12.84 -17.41 -15.69
N PRO A 194 -13.29 -18.68 -15.73
CA PRO A 194 -13.74 -19.38 -14.54
C PRO A 194 -12.56 -19.74 -13.65
N CYS A 195 -12.62 -19.32 -12.39
CA CYS A 195 -11.58 -19.53 -11.39
C CYS A 195 -12.16 -20.10 -10.10
N GLY A 196 -13.08 -21.04 -10.21
CA GLY A 196 -13.75 -21.72 -9.09
C GLY A 196 -15.26 -21.88 -9.33
N ALA A 197 -15.89 -22.80 -8.62
CA ALA A 197 -17.31 -23.10 -8.85
C ALA A 197 -18.24 -22.00 -8.33
N LYS A 198 -18.20 -21.69 -7.02
CA LYS A 198 -19.08 -20.71 -6.34
C LYS A 198 -18.39 -19.43 -5.93
N LYS A 199 -17.08 -19.50 -5.72
CA LYS A 199 -16.21 -18.36 -5.37
C LYS A 199 -14.95 -18.45 -6.19
N VAL A 200 -14.30 -17.34 -6.41
CA VAL A 200 -12.95 -17.31 -6.99
C VAL A 200 -12.00 -17.96 -6.01
N ASP A 201 -11.29 -18.96 -6.48
CA ASP A 201 -10.13 -19.53 -5.81
C ASP A 201 -8.88 -18.78 -6.26
N PRO A 202 -8.13 -18.14 -5.33
CA PRO A 202 -6.98 -17.32 -5.70
C PRO A 202 -5.89 -18.11 -6.44
N ARG A 203 -5.64 -19.36 -6.06
CA ARG A 203 -4.65 -20.21 -6.75
C ARG A 203 -5.05 -20.46 -8.19
N THR A 204 -6.29 -20.89 -8.40
CA THR A 204 -6.83 -21.10 -9.75
C THR A 204 -6.78 -19.81 -10.59
N ALA A 205 -7.01 -18.64 -9.98
CA ALA A 205 -6.93 -17.36 -10.65
C ALA A 205 -5.50 -17.04 -11.10
N ILE A 206 -4.50 -17.26 -10.25
CA ILE A 206 -3.08 -17.07 -10.58
C ILE A 206 -2.64 -18.06 -11.66
N ASP A 207 -3.01 -19.33 -11.53
CA ASP A 207 -2.68 -20.37 -12.51
C ASP A 207 -3.29 -20.07 -13.88
N ALA A 208 -4.51 -19.52 -13.94
CA ALA A 208 -5.16 -19.11 -15.18
C ALA A 208 -4.43 -17.95 -15.90
N LEU A 209 -3.83 -17.03 -15.13
CA LEU A 209 -2.96 -15.97 -15.67
C LEU A 209 -1.63 -16.57 -16.15
N ALA A 210 -1.01 -17.42 -15.36
CA ALA A 210 0.25 -18.08 -15.71
C ALA A 210 0.12 -18.93 -17.00
N ALA A 211 -0.99 -19.66 -17.16
CA ALA A 211 -1.29 -20.42 -18.38
C ALA A 211 -1.39 -19.55 -19.65
N ARG A 212 -1.58 -18.24 -19.50
CA ARG A 212 -1.57 -17.24 -20.57
C ARG A 212 -0.19 -16.59 -20.78
N GLY A 213 0.83 -17.05 -20.06
CA GLY A 213 2.19 -16.49 -20.08
C GLY A 213 2.34 -15.21 -19.24
N LEU A 214 1.33 -14.85 -18.43
CA LEU A 214 1.33 -13.66 -17.58
C LEU A 214 1.94 -14.01 -16.21
N MET A 215 3.26 -14.00 -16.15
CA MET A 215 4.04 -14.49 -15.01
C MET A 215 4.36 -13.40 -13.99
N ARG A 216 4.46 -12.12 -14.41
CA ARG A 216 4.70 -10.97 -13.55
C ARG A 216 3.38 -10.27 -13.24
N ILE A 217 2.77 -10.66 -12.12
CA ILE A 217 1.43 -10.24 -11.72
C ILE A 217 1.56 -9.08 -10.72
N HIS A 218 1.10 -7.90 -11.12
CA HIS A 218 1.07 -6.71 -10.26
C HIS A 218 -0.33 -6.55 -9.66
N CYS A 219 -0.47 -6.91 -8.38
CA CYS A 219 -1.73 -6.79 -7.65
C CYS A 219 -1.87 -5.39 -7.04
N GLU A 220 -2.95 -4.71 -7.39
CA GLU A 220 -3.28 -3.38 -6.88
C GLU A 220 -4.41 -3.40 -5.84
N GLY A 221 -4.63 -4.56 -5.23
CA GLY A 221 -5.59 -4.75 -4.16
C GLY A 221 -7.03 -4.79 -4.69
N GLY A 222 -8.12 -4.35 -4.00
CA GLY A 222 -8.13 -3.83 -2.61
C GLY A 222 -8.00 -4.87 -1.49
N PRO A 223 -8.42 -4.47 -0.29
CA PRO A 223 -8.21 -5.26 0.93
C PRO A 223 -8.69 -6.70 0.83
N THR A 224 -9.88 -6.91 0.29
CA THR A 224 -10.46 -8.25 0.15
C THR A 224 -9.63 -9.15 -0.74
N LEU A 225 -9.12 -8.63 -1.87
CA LEU A 225 -8.26 -9.40 -2.76
C LEU A 225 -6.90 -9.68 -2.11
N LEU A 226 -6.29 -8.65 -1.50
CA LEU A 226 -5.02 -8.81 -0.79
C LEU A 226 -5.14 -9.87 0.32
N THR A 227 -6.20 -9.81 1.12
CA THR A 227 -6.48 -10.78 2.17
C THR A 227 -6.62 -12.18 1.59
N ALA A 228 -7.39 -12.36 0.51
CA ALA A 228 -7.59 -13.67 -0.11
C ALA A 228 -6.29 -14.26 -0.69
N LEU A 229 -5.43 -13.42 -1.28
CA LEU A 229 -4.11 -13.86 -1.77
C LEU A 229 -3.20 -14.32 -0.63
N LEU A 230 -3.20 -13.59 0.49
CA LEU A 230 -2.42 -13.96 1.68
C LEU A 230 -2.93 -15.26 2.30
N GLU A 231 -4.25 -15.42 2.48
CA GLU A 231 -4.87 -16.65 3.02
C GLU A 231 -4.58 -17.88 2.15
N ALA A 232 -4.51 -17.70 0.85
CA ALA A 232 -4.23 -18.76 -0.12
C ALA A 232 -2.73 -19.02 -0.34
N ASN A 233 -1.83 -18.32 0.36
CA ASN A 233 -0.38 -18.33 0.11
C ASN A 233 -0.06 -18.07 -1.38
N CYS A 234 -0.72 -17.07 -1.96
CA CYS A 234 -0.59 -16.66 -3.36
C CYS A 234 0.04 -15.27 -3.54
N LEU A 235 0.62 -14.71 -2.48
CA LEU A 235 1.34 -13.45 -2.54
C LEU A 235 2.82 -13.71 -2.23
N ASP A 236 3.70 -13.26 -3.12
CA ASP A 236 5.15 -13.44 -2.97
C ASP A 236 5.81 -12.19 -2.40
N GLU A 237 5.28 -11.01 -2.71
CA GLU A 237 5.90 -9.73 -2.38
C GLU A 237 4.85 -8.65 -2.07
N LEU A 238 5.09 -7.91 -1.00
CA LEU A 238 4.27 -6.76 -0.61
C LEU A 238 5.12 -5.49 -0.69
N LEU A 239 4.65 -4.54 -1.49
CA LEU A 239 5.09 -3.16 -1.51
C LEU A 239 4.05 -2.33 -0.78
N LEU A 240 4.46 -1.60 0.25
CA LEU A 240 3.57 -0.81 1.07
C LEU A 240 4.11 0.61 1.24
N THR A 241 3.37 1.57 0.73
CA THR A 241 3.63 2.99 1.01
C THR A 241 2.88 3.41 2.26
N VAL A 242 3.58 4.02 3.21
CA VAL A 242 3.01 4.66 4.39
C VAL A 242 3.06 6.17 4.19
N SER A 243 1.91 6.76 4.00
CA SER A 243 1.75 8.20 3.82
C SER A 243 1.77 8.93 5.16
N PRO A 244 2.43 10.10 5.30
CA PRO A 244 2.61 10.81 6.57
C PRO A 244 1.38 11.61 7.00
N ILE A 245 0.18 11.02 6.89
CA ILE A 245 -1.09 11.65 7.24
C ILE A 245 -1.96 10.74 8.11
N PHE A 246 -2.91 11.34 8.83
CA PHE A 246 -4.00 10.65 9.52
C PHE A 246 -5.30 10.93 8.77
N VAL A 247 -6.11 9.91 8.54
CA VAL A 247 -7.38 10.01 7.82
C VAL A 247 -8.57 9.66 8.69
N GLY A 248 -8.45 8.64 9.56
CA GLY A 248 -9.54 8.18 10.42
C GLY A 248 -10.61 7.35 9.69
N SER A 249 -10.34 6.88 8.46
CA SER A 249 -11.26 6.01 7.73
C SER A 249 -11.37 4.63 8.40
N ALA A 250 -12.52 3.96 8.23
CA ALA A 250 -12.71 2.59 8.68
C ALA A 250 -12.08 1.53 7.76
N GLU A 251 -11.76 1.89 6.51
CA GLU A 251 -11.16 0.96 5.55
C GLU A 251 -9.69 0.71 5.89
N ARG A 252 -9.32 -0.56 6.03
CA ARG A 252 -7.99 -1.00 6.43
C ARG A 252 -7.32 -1.81 5.32
N LEU A 253 -5.99 -1.93 5.43
CA LEU A 253 -5.15 -2.67 4.47
C LEU A 253 -5.62 -4.11 4.24
N LEU A 254 -6.09 -4.76 5.28
CA LEU A 254 -6.64 -6.11 5.22
C LEU A 254 -8.10 -6.12 5.65
N SER A 255 -8.90 -6.95 4.99
CA SER A 255 -10.22 -7.31 5.48
C SER A 255 -10.11 -8.16 6.76
N PRO A 256 -11.15 -8.18 7.62
CA PRO A 256 -11.15 -9.07 8.78
C PRO A 256 -10.87 -10.51 8.37
N SER A 257 -9.88 -11.12 8.99
CA SER A 257 -9.38 -12.46 8.68
C SER A 257 -8.74 -13.08 9.92
N GLN A 258 -8.59 -14.39 9.92
CA GLN A 258 -7.94 -15.15 10.99
C GLN A 258 -6.55 -15.62 10.52
N PHE A 259 -5.63 -14.68 10.33
CA PHE A 259 -4.24 -15.04 10.07
C PHE A 259 -3.57 -15.59 11.33
N PRO A 260 -2.84 -16.70 11.24
CA PRO A 260 -2.06 -17.23 12.36
C PRO A 260 -0.79 -16.40 12.69
N GLY A 261 -0.66 -15.21 12.13
CA GLY A 261 0.54 -14.37 12.20
C GLY A 261 1.46 -14.64 11.03
N LEU A 262 1.31 -13.88 9.95
CA LEU A 262 2.17 -13.95 8.77
C LEU A 262 3.46 -13.19 9.02
N LYS A 263 4.60 -13.83 8.76
CA LYS A 263 5.91 -13.18 8.83
C LYS A 263 6.27 -12.59 7.47
N LEU A 264 6.81 -11.38 7.49
CA LEU A 264 7.29 -10.70 6.30
C LEU A 264 8.79 -10.42 6.47
N GLN A 265 9.56 -10.67 5.42
CA GLN A 265 10.99 -10.41 5.41
C GLN A 265 11.26 -9.06 4.71
N PRO A 266 11.76 -8.04 5.41
CA PRO A 266 12.06 -6.76 4.80
C PRO A 266 13.19 -6.90 3.76
N GLN A 267 13.02 -6.21 2.64
CA GLN A 267 14.00 -6.18 1.54
C GLN A 267 14.57 -4.78 1.33
N GLN A 268 13.74 -3.76 1.53
CA GLN A 268 14.11 -2.38 1.25
C GLN A 268 13.19 -1.40 1.97
N VAL A 269 13.75 -0.25 2.33
CA VAL A 269 13.01 0.93 2.78
C VAL A 269 13.50 2.13 1.97
N LEU A 270 12.57 2.80 1.31
CA LEU A 270 12.82 4.09 0.67
C LEU A 270 12.02 5.19 1.40
N THR A 271 12.44 6.43 1.22
CA THR A 271 11.73 7.63 1.72
C THR A 271 11.69 8.70 0.64
N SER A 272 10.57 9.42 0.56
CA SER A 272 10.41 10.62 -0.24
C SER A 272 9.19 11.39 0.26
N GLU A 273 9.24 12.70 0.29
CA GLU A 273 8.12 13.60 0.66
C GLU A 273 7.46 13.19 2.00
N GLY A 274 8.26 12.72 2.97
CA GLY A 274 7.76 12.23 4.25
C GLY A 274 7.11 10.83 4.20
N SER A 275 6.86 10.28 3.03
CA SER A 275 6.34 8.91 2.84
C SER A 275 7.45 7.88 3.03
N ILE A 276 7.06 6.70 3.50
CA ILE A 276 7.94 5.53 3.66
C ILE A 276 7.46 4.45 2.70
N PHE A 277 8.37 3.95 1.86
CA PHE A 277 8.10 2.85 0.93
C PHE A 277 8.78 1.60 1.44
N LEU A 278 7.99 0.61 1.74
CA LEU A 278 8.42 -0.66 2.32
C LEU A 278 8.30 -1.76 1.29
N ARG A 279 9.33 -2.58 1.18
CA ARG A 279 9.33 -3.77 0.35
C ARG A 279 9.58 -5.01 1.21
N TYR A 280 8.68 -5.97 1.15
CA TYR A 280 8.74 -7.22 1.90
C TYR A 280 8.55 -8.43 1.00
N LEU A 281 9.28 -9.51 1.29
CA LEU A 281 8.91 -10.85 0.82
C LEU A 281 7.94 -11.48 1.83
N VAL A 282 6.96 -12.20 1.30
CA VAL A 282 6.04 -13.03 2.08
C VAL A 282 6.68 -14.40 2.22
N THR A 283 6.84 -14.90 3.48
CA THR A 283 7.58 -16.14 3.77
C THR A 283 6.73 -17.16 4.53
#